data_c25ae671ef09045bfb3877dad41b8bcf
#
_entry.id   c25ae671ef09045bfb3877dad41b8bcf
#
_cell.length_a   1.000
_cell.length_b   1.000
_cell.length_c   1.000
_cell.angle_alpha   90.00
_cell.angle_beta   90.00
_cell.angle_gamma   90.00
#
_symmetry.space_group_name_H-M   'P 1'
#
loop_
_entity.id
_entity.type
_entity.pdbx_description
1 polymer ?
#
loop_
_entity_poly.entity_id
_entity_poly.type
_entity_poly.pdbx_seq_one_letter_code
_entity_poly.pdbx_strand_id
1 'polypeptide(L)'
;KYDAVVLMHDDIQMDDYGWADKLEEAFKEYDIVGLAGAKKAKIQKPALWHLMSESFDWSGMVAHPANEKQIFMTNFGPSPERCLIMDGLFLAVKVSSLTDEVRFDENLPAIAHHYDLDFCLTANKHKLKLTTWPIWVVHKSPGLQNRDKSFDESEKYFIDKWRKN
;
A
#
# COMPACT_ATOMS: atom_id res chain seq x y z
N LYS A 1 -3.02 8.44 23.86
CA LYS A 1 -3.77 7.55 22.96
C LYS A 1 -3.66 8.16 21.56
N TYR A 2 -3.29 7.38 20.57
CA TYR A 2 -3.17 7.83 19.20
C TYR A 2 -4.45 7.46 18.44
N ASP A 3 -4.89 8.32 17.50
CA ASP A 3 -6.09 8.10 16.70
C ASP A 3 -5.77 7.39 15.38
N ALA A 4 -4.53 7.53 14.91
CA ALA A 4 -4.02 6.85 13.72
C ALA A 4 -2.58 6.38 13.92
N VAL A 5 -2.17 5.40 13.13
CA VAL A 5 -0.80 4.93 12.97
C VAL A 5 -0.40 5.06 11.50
N VAL A 6 0.82 5.48 11.25
CA VAL A 6 1.42 5.50 9.91
C VAL A 6 2.53 4.46 9.87
N LEU A 7 2.36 3.50 8.97
CA LEU A 7 3.32 2.45 8.64
C LEU A 7 3.97 2.85 7.33
N MET A 8 5.27 3.01 7.29
CA MET A 8 5.97 3.44 6.09
C MET A 8 7.37 2.83 6.01
N HIS A 9 7.89 2.74 4.80
CA HIS A 9 9.26 2.32 4.57
C HIS A 9 10.24 3.31 5.20
N ASP A 10 11.39 2.84 5.61
CA ASP A 10 12.46 3.65 6.23
C ASP A 10 13.22 4.53 5.23
N ASP A 11 13.04 4.29 3.93
CA ASP A 11 13.59 5.06 2.81
C ASP A 11 12.61 6.11 2.22
N ILE A 12 11.52 6.42 2.93
CA ILE A 12 10.58 7.49 2.59
C ILE A 12 11.08 8.83 3.14
N GLN A 13 11.14 9.82 2.27
CA GLN A 13 11.28 11.23 2.66
C GLN A 13 9.92 11.91 2.54
N MET A 14 9.41 12.41 3.68
CA MET A 14 8.16 13.15 3.75
C MET A 14 8.43 14.62 3.42
N ASP A 15 7.95 15.08 2.26
CA ASP A 15 8.14 16.46 1.80
C ASP A 15 6.82 17.26 1.74
N ASP A 16 5.75 16.70 2.30
CA ASP A 16 4.44 17.33 2.38
C ASP A 16 4.21 17.90 3.78
N TYR A 17 4.35 19.20 3.96
CA TYR A 17 4.15 19.84 5.26
C TYR A 17 2.70 19.77 5.77
N GLY A 18 1.73 19.57 4.88
CA GLY A 18 0.30 19.46 5.21
C GLY A 18 -0.20 18.00 5.29
N TRP A 19 0.69 17.02 5.34
CA TRP A 19 0.30 15.60 5.28
C TRP A 19 -0.66 15.17 6.40
N ALA A 20 -0.50 15.73 7.61
CA ALA A 20 -1.36 15.40 8.75
C ALA A 20 -2.80 15.89 8.53
N ASP A 21 -2.98 17.15 8.09
CA ASP A 21 -4.29 17.71 7.77
C ASP A 21 -4.97 16.92 6.63
N LYS A 22 -4.18 16.51 5.64
CA LYS A 22 -4.66 15.65 4.54
C LYS A 22 -5.12 14.29 5.04
N LEU A 23 -4.43 13.69 6.00
CA LEU A 23 -4.88 12.44 6.63
C LEU A 23 -6.14 12.64 7.45
N GLU A 24 -6.26 13.72 8.22
CA GLU A 24 -7.47 14.04 8.97
C GLU A 24 -8.67 14.19 8.03
N GLU A 25 -8.49 14.85 6.88
CA GLU A 25 -9.54 14.98 5.86
C GLU A 25 -9.92 13.60 5.28
N ALA A 26 -8.94 12.79 4.87
CA ALA A 26 -9.19 11.45 4.33
C ALA A 26 -9.92 10.56 5.33
N PHE A 27 -9.54 10.65 6.61
CA PHE A 27 -10.13 9.84 7.67
C PHE A 27 -11.58 10.21 8.04
N LYS A 28 -12.15 11.28 7.49
CA LYS A 28 -13.58 11.54 7.62
C LYS A 28 -14.42 10.49 6.91
N GLU A 29 -13.88 9.91 5.83
CA GLU A 29 -14.61 8.96 4.99
C GLU A 29 -13.95 7.58 4.90
N TYR A 30 -12.63 7.49 5.03
CA TYR A 30 -11.84 6.27 4.83
C TYR A 30 -11.21 5.78 6.14
N ASP A 31 -10.82 4.52 6.16
CA ASP A 31 -10.21 3.84 7.31
C ASP A 31 -8.71 3.67 7.14
N ILE A 32 -8.27 3.48 5.88
CA ILE A 32 -6.87 3.26 5.51
C ILE A 32 -6.52 4.14 4.31
N VAL A 33 -5.39 4.84 4.40
CA VAL A 33 -4.90 5.77 3.39
C VAL A 33 -3.52 5.35 2.93
N GLY A 34 -3.36 5.19 1.62
CA GLY A 34 -2.08 4.92 0.95
C GLY A 34 -1.75 5.97 -0.10
N LEU A 35 -0.64 5.78 -0.83
CA LEU A 35 -0.18 6.73 -1.85
C LEU A 35 -0.25 6.16 -3.27
N ALA A 36 -0.21 4.84 -3.41
CA ALA A 36 -0.31 4.13 -4.67
C ALA A 36 -1.09 2.82 -4.46
N GLY A 37 -1.91 2.45 -5.43
CA GLY A 37 -2.70 1.22 -5.34
C GLY A 37 -3.59 1.01 -6.55
N ALA A 38 -4.51 0.06 -6.43
CA ALA A 38 -5.43 -0.30 -7.50
C ALA A 38 -6.85 -0.54 -6.98
N LYS A 39 -7.83 -0.10 -7.79
CA LYS A 39 -9.28 -0.24 -7.54
C LYS A 39 -9.74 -1.69 -7.65
N LYS A 40 -9.04 -2.49 -8.45
CA LYS A 40 -9.32 -3.92 -8.68
C LYS A 40 -8.02 -4.70 -8.72
N ALA A 41 -8.08 -5.98 -8.40
CA ALA A 41 -6.96 -6.89 -8.51
C ALA A 41 -7.40 -8.30 -8.87
N LYS A 42 -6.54 -9.04 -9.57
CA LYS A 42 -6.68 -10.48 -9.81
C LYS A 42 -5.56 -11.18 -9.09
N ILE A 43 -5.90 -12.18 -8.27
CA ILE A 43 -4.88 -12.96 -7.54
C ILE A 43 -4.12 -13.83 -8.53
N GLN A 44 -2.92 -13.41 -8.88
CA GLN A 44 -2.06 -14.05 -9.89
C GLN A 44 -0.58 -13.82 -9.59
N LYS A 45 0.27 -14.54 -10.30
CA LYS A 45 1.72 -14.30 -10.33
C LYS A 45 2.08 -13.34 -11.48
N PRO A 46 3.03 -12.44 -11.25
CA PRO A 46 3.62 -12.08 -9.96
C PRO A 46 2.63 -11.31 -9.09
N ALA A 47 2.65 -11.57 -7.77
CA ALA A 47 1.80 -10.91 -6.81
C ALA A 47 2.38 -9.55 -6.41
N LEU A 48 2.39 -8.63 -7.35
CA LEU A 48 2.74 -7.22 -7.18
C LEU A 48 1.51 -6.39 -7.56
N TRP A 49 1.18 -5.38 -6.75
CA TRP A 49 -0.09 -4.66 -6.89
C TRP A 49 -0.35 -4.16 -8.32
N HIS A 50 0.68 -3.60 -8.98
CA HIS A 50 0.59 -3.08 -10.36
C HIS A 50 0.54 -4.18 -11.44
N LEU A 51 0.96 -5.41 -11.14
CA LEU A 51 0.86 -6.56 -12.04
C LEU A 51 -0.39 -7.41 -11.80
N MET A 52 -1.04 -7.22 -10.65
CA MET A 52 -2.33 -7.83 -10.33
C MET A 52 -3.52 -7.04 -10.84
N SER A 53 -3.29 -5.87 -11.44
CA SER A 53 -4.34 -4.95 -11.90
C SER A 53 -4.02 -4.35 -13.26
N GLU A 54 -5.04 -3.88 -13.95
CA GLU A 54 -4.89 -3.15 -15.21
C GLU A 54 -4.54 -1.68 -14.92
N SER A 55 -3.76 -1.04 -15.79
CA SER A 55 -3.28 0.34 -15.56
C SER A 55 -4.38 1.39 -15.41
N PHE A 56 -5.55 1.18 -16.02
CA PHE A 56 -6.72 2.05 -15.85
C PHE A 56 -7.42 1.91 -14.48
N ASP A 57 -7.07 0.87 -13.71
CA ASP A 57 -7.52 0.69 -12.33
C ASP A 57 -6.51 1.23 -11.31
N TRP A 58 -5.34 1.71 -11.72
CA TRP A 58 -4.34 2.27 -10.84
C TRP A 58 -4.74 3.66 -10.32
N SER A 59 -4.20 4.02 -9.16
CA SER A 59 -4.45 5.30 -8.49
C SER A 59 -3.24 5.72 -7.69
N GLY A 60 -3.02 7.04 -7.63
CA GLY A 60 -2.01 7.64 -6.78
C GLY A 60 -0.76 8.11 -7.51
N MET A 61 0.20 8.60 -6.75
CA MET A 61 1.47 9.09 -7.26
C MET A 61 2.58 8.97 -6.21
N VAL A 62 3.81 8.74 -6.67
CA VAL A 62 5.00 8.67 -5.82
C VAL A 62 6.18 9.29 -6.55
N ALA A 63 6.93 10.15 -5.86
CA ALA A 63 8.17 10.70 -6.39
C ALA A 63 9.35 9.76 -6.10
N HIS A 64 10.32 9.72 -7.01
CA HIS A 64 11.54 8.94 -6.90
C HIS A 64 12.76 9.80 -7.27
N PRO A 65 13.93 9.58 -6.66
CA PRO A 65 15.14 10.25 -7.08
C PRO A 65 15.57 9.72 -8.46
N ALA A 66 15.81 10.64 -9.40
CA ALA A 66 16.48 10.31 -10.66
C ALA A 66 18.00 10.34 -10.51
N ASN A 67 18.49 11.24 -9.65
CA ASN A 67 19.88 11.40 -9.22
C ASN A 67 19.88 12.27 -7.94
N GLU A 68 21.08 12.66 -7.45
CA GLU A 68 21.22 13.46 -6.23
C GLU A 68 20.50 14.83 -6.25
N LYS A 69 20.17 15.37 -7.42
CA LYS A 69 19.60 16.71 -7.61
C LYS A 69 18.23 16.73 -8.28
N GLN A 70 17.78 15.60 -8.76
CA GLN A 70 16.55 15.50 -9.55
C GLN A 70 15.66 14.40 -9.03
N ILE A 71 14.37 14.69 -9.01
CA ILE A 71 13.32 13.70 -8.75
C ILE A 71 12.44 13.58 -9.99
N PHE A 72 11.84 12.43 -10.19
CA PHE A 72 10.76 12.21 -11.15
C PHE A 72 9.52 11.71 -10.44
N MET A 73 8.36 12.03 -11.01
CA MET A 73 7.07 11.62 -10.49
C MET A 73 6.56 10.43 -11.29
N THR A 74 6.28 9.33 -10.60
CA THR A 74 5.46 8.27 -11.15
C THR A 74 4.00 8.57 -10.82
N ASN A 75 3.21 8.87 -11.85
CA ASN A 75 1.77 9.05 -11.74
C ASN A 75 1.09 7.76 -12.19
N PHE A 76 0.43 7.08 -11.27
CA PHE A 76 -0.29 5.84 -11.53
C PHE A 76 -1.73 6.10 -11.99
N GLY A 77 -2.33 7.23 -11.61
CA GLY A 77 -3.69 7.60 -11.98
C GLY A 77 -4.33 8.58 -11.00
N PRO A 78 -5.62 8.89 -11.19
CA PRO A 78 -6.34 9.82 -10.31
C PRO A 78 -6.23 9.45 -8.83
N SER A 79 -6.14 10.47 -7.96
CA SER A 79 -6.17 10.34 -6.51
C SER A 79 -6.90 11.57 -5.95
N PRO A 80 -7.82 11.43 -4.96
CA PRO A 80 -8.15 10.19 -4.24
C PRO A 80 -9.03 9.23 -5.05
N GLU A 81 -8.80 7.93 -4.87
CA GLU A 81 -9.65 6.85 -5.41
C GLU A 81 -9.75 5.70 -4.41
N ARG A 82 -10.94 5.09 -4.31
CA ARG A 82 -11.12 3.90 -3.49
C ARG A 82 -10.35 2.72 -4.07
N CYS A 83 -9.52 2.08 -3.25
CA CYS A 83 -8.67 0.97 -3.67
C CYS A 83 -9.07 -0.36 -3.01
N LEU A 84 -8.78 -1.46 -3.72
CA LEU A 84 -8.83 -2.81 -3.19
C LEU A 84 -7.50 -3.19 -2.55
N ILE A 85 -6.39 -2.82 -3.20
CA ILE A 85 -5.02 -3.07 -2.74
C ILE A 85 -4.19 -1.80 -2.88
N MET A 86 -3.21 -1.64 -2.00
CA MET A 86 -2.27 -0.51 -2.00
C MET A 86 -0.85 -1.01 -1.73
N ASP A 87 0.12 -0.25 -2.19
CA ASP A 87 1.55 -0.44 -1.93
C ASP A 87 1.88 -0.12 -0.47
N GLY A 88 2.68 -0.95 0.17
CA GLY A 88 3.08 -0.83 1.57
C GLY A 88 4.06 0.28 1.87
N LEU A 89 4.54 1.00 0.85
CA LEU A 89 5.49 2.11 1.06
C LEU A 89 4.99 3.13 2.10
N PHE A 90 3.67 3.34 2.15
CA PHE A 90 3.00 4.19 3.12
C PHE A 90 1.56 3.75 3.32
N LEU A 91 1.21 3.37 4.55
CA LEU A 91 -0.16 3.03 4.95
C LEU A 91 -0.49 3.74 6.26
N ALA A 92 -1.37 4.72 6.21
CA ALA A 92 -1.94 5.34 7.41
C ALA A 92 -3.26 4.67 7.75
N VAL A 93 -3.44 4.25 9.00
CA VAL A 93 -4.57 3.45 9.47
C VAL A 93 -5.19 4.09 10.70
N LYS A 94 -6.51 4.22 10.73
CA LYS A 94 -7.23 4.56 11.96
C LYS A 94 -7.02 3.47 13.00
N VAL A 95 -6.61 3.81 14.20
CA VAL A 95 -6.44 2.84 15.29
C VAL A 95 -7.76 2.12 15.62
N SER A 96 -8.89 2.81 15.51
CA SER A 96 -10.21 2.22 15.72
C SER A 96 -10.61 1.15 14.69
N SER A 97 -9.93 1.10 13.54
CA SER A 97 -10.16 0.11 12.49
C SER A 97 -9.28 -1.14 12.64
N LEU A 98 -8.28 -1.10 13.52
CA LEU A 98 -7.44 -2.25 13.85
C LEU A 98 -8.15 -3.12 14.88
N THR A 99 -8.44 -4.36 14.50
CA THR A 99 -9.05 -5.39 15.36
C THR A 99 -8.17 -6.63 15.39
N ASP A 100 -8.58 -7.67 16.10
CA ASP A 100 -7.83 -8.93 16.09
C ASP A 100 -7.89 -9.62 14.71
N GLU A 101 -8.91 -9.34 13.91
CA GLU A 101 -9.06 -9.86 12.55
C GLU A 101 -8.38 -8.99 11.49
N VAL A 102 -8.23 -7.68 11.75
CA VAL A 102 -7.60 -6.73 10.80
C VAL A 102 -6.20 -6.39 11.29
N ARG A 103 -5.26 -7.28 11.00
CA ARG A 103 -3.84 -7.19 11.37
C ARG A 103 -2.97 -7.71 10.24
N PHE A 104 -1.67 -7.50 10.34
CA PHE A 104 -0.72 -8.20 9.50
C PHE A 104 -0.73 -9.70 9.83
N ASP A 105 -0.68 -10.53 8.79
CA ASP A 105 -0.62 -11.98 8.95
C ASP A 105 0.80 -12.42 9.34
N GLU A 106 0.95 -12.83 10.60
CA GLU A 106 2.23 -13.30 11.16
C GLU A 106 2.68 -14.65 10.57
N ASN A 107 1.83 -15.33 9.79
CA ASN A 107 2.19 -16.57 9.11
C ASN A 107 2.80 -16.34 7.72
N LEU A 108 2.86 -15.10 7.23
CA LEU A 108 3.57 -14.78 6.00
C LEU A 108 5.06 -15.17 6.15
N PRO A 109 5.61 -15.98 5.23
CA PRO A 109 6.99 -16.49 5.33
C PRO A 109 8.06 -15.40 5.30
N ALA A 110 7.76 -14.24 4.70
CA ALA A 110 8.68 -13.13 4.59
C ALA A 110 8.04 -11.84 5.11
N ILE A 111 8.69 -11.20 6.07
CA ILE A 111 8.21 -9.95 6.68
C ILE A 111 8.15 -8.81 5.66
N ALA A 112 9.02 -8.82 4.65
CA ALA A 112 9.18 -7.72 3.70
C ALA A 112 8.31 -7.82 2.44
N HIS A 113 7.51 -8.90 2.27
CA HIS A 113 6.79 -9.14 1.01
C HIS A 113 5.33 -9.54 1.23
N HIS A 114 4.44 -8.98 0.42
CA HIS A 114 3.01 -9.30 0.36
C HIS A 114 2.19 -8.96 1.61
N TYR A 115 2.82 -8.40 2.67
CA TYR A 115 2.14 -7.98 3.90
C TYR A 115 1.11 -6.88 3.63
N ASP A 116 1.43 -5.98 2.73
CA ASP A 116 0.62 -4.86 2.29
C ASP A 116 -0.62 -5.30 1.51
N LEU A 117 -0.43 -6.18 0.55
CA LEU A 117 -1.52 -6.77 -0.25
C LEU A 117 -2.44 -7.61 0.63
N ASP A 118 -1.86 -8.44 1.50
CA ASP A 118 -2.60 -9.27 2.43
C ASP A 118 -3.43 -8.44 3.42
N PHE A 119 -2.82 -7.40 3.99
CA PHE A 119 -3.49 -6.47 4.89
C PHE A 119 -4.64 -5.72 4.19
N CYS A 120 -4.41 -5.20 2.99
CA CYS A 120 -5.45 -4.51 2.21
C CYS A 120 -6.64 -5.44 1.89
N LEU A 121 -6.38 -6.66 1.46
CA LEU A 121 -7.45 -7.64 1.17
C LEU A 121 -8.20 -8.04 2.45
N THR A 122 -7.48 -8.24 3.55
CA THR A 122 -8.08 -8.50 4.87
C THR A 122 -8.99 -7.35 5.30
N ALA A 123 -8.51 -6.11 5.22
CA ALA A 123 -9.28 -4.93 5.55
C ALA A 123 -10.55 -4.79 4.68
N ASN A 124 -10.44 -5.02 3.36
CA ASN A 124 -11.59 -5.03 2.47
C ASN A 124 -12.60 -6.13 2.81
N LYS A 125 -12.15 -7.34 3.17
CA LYS A 125 -13.02 -8.43 3.62
C LYS A 125 -13.83 -8.03 4.85
N HIS A 126 -13.26 -7.22 5.73
CA HIS A 126 -13.91 -6.64 6.91
C HIS A 126 -14.62 -5.30 6.62
N LYS A 127 -14.82 -4.97 5.33
CA LYS A 127 -15.58 -3.79 4.84
C LYS A 127 -14.95 -2.44 5.20
N LEU A 128 -13.68 -2.40 5.54
CA LEU A 128 -12.96 -1.14 5.69
C LEU A 128 -12.81 -0.45 4.34
N LYS A 129 -12.76 0.88 4.38
CA LYS A 129 -12.62 1.71 3.19
C LYS A 129 -11.17 2.13 3.03
N LEU A 130 -10.55 1.69 1.95
CA LEU A 130 -9.19 2.02 1.57
C LEU A 130 -9.19 3.07 0.45
N THR A 131 -8.25 4.02 0.51
CA THR A 131 -8.09 5.04 -0.53
C THR A 131 -6.62 5.42 -0.74
N THR A 132 -6.27 5.83 -1.95
CA THR A 132 -5.07 6.65 -2.16
C THR A 132 -5.38 8.10 -1.84
N TRP A 133 -4.36 8.86 -1.40
CA TRP A 133 -4.50 10.29 -1.11
C TRP A 133 -3.29 11.07 -1.60
N PRO A 134 -3.46 12.31 -2.10
CA PRO A 134 -2.36 13.07 -2.69
C PRO A 134 -1.46 13.70 -1.61
N ILE A 135 -0.68 12.86 -0.92
CA ILE A 135 0.37 13.25 0.01
C ILE A 135 1.72 13.10 -0.70
N TRP A 136 2.55 14.12 -0.62
CA TRP A 136 3.82 14.17 -1.32
C TRP A 136 4.93 13.48 -0.52
N VAL A 137 5.50 12.44 -1.12
CA VAL A 137 6.67 11.75 -0.59
C VAL A 137 7.69 11.48 -1.70
N VAL A 138 8.95 11.36 -1.30
CA VAL A 138 10.02 10.83 -2.16
C VAL A 138 10.42 9.45 -1.64
N HIS A 139 10.20 8.41 -2.43
CA HIS A 139 10.59 7.04 -2.12
C HIS A 139 11.96 6.76 -2.73
N LYS A 140 12.95 6.57 -1.88
CA LYS A 140 14.37 6.44 -2.29
C LYS A 140 14.74 5.04 -2.78
N SER A 141 13.82 4.08 -2.69
CA SER A 141 14.04 2.72 -3.15
C SER A 141 14.25 2.64 -4.66
N PRO A 142 15.18 1.81 -5.12
CA PRO A 142 15.29 1.45 -6.53
C PRO A 142 14.19 0.47 -7.00
N GLY A 143 13.21 0.15 -6.13
CA GLY A 143 12.20 -0.88 -6.36
C GLY A 143 12.71 -2.30 -6.14
N LEU A 144 11.86 -3.29 -6.40
CA LEU A 144 12.21 -4.69 -6.27
C LEU A 144 13.20 -5.10 -7.36
N GLN A 145 14.50 -5.13 -7.03
CA GLN A 145 15.56 -5.45 -8.01
C GLN A 145 15.80 -6.95 -8.18
N ASN A 146 15.67 -7.72 -7.09
CA ASN A 146 15.89 -9.17 -7.13
C ASN A 146 14.79 -9.88 -6.34
N ARG A 147 14.18 -10.90 -6.95
CA ARG A 147 13.34 -11.84 -6.24
C ARG A 147 14.24 -12.91 -5.63
N ASP A 148 14.19 -13.02 -4.34
CA ASP A 148 14.84 -14.10 -3.62
C ASP A 148 13.86 -15.23 -3.27
N LYS A 149 14.38 -16.26 -2.64
CA LYS A 149 13.57 -17.40 -2.21
C LYS A 149 12.46 -17.00 -1.23
N SER A 150 12.71 -15.99 -0.38
CA SER A 150 11.73 -15.51 0.60
C SER A 150 10.53 -14.84 -0.09
N PHE A 151 10.77 -14.13 -1.19
CA PHE A 151 9.70 -13.58 -2.03
C PHE A 151 8.82 -14.69 -2.61
N ASP A 152 9.43 -15.74 -3.19
CA ASP A 152 8.69 -16.85 -3.83
C ASP A 152 7.84 -17.64 -2.81
N GLU A 153 8.37 -17.87 -1.62
CA GLU A 153 7.66 -18.55 -0.54
C GLU A 153 6.46 -17.69 -0.04
N SER A 154 6.66 -16.39 0.14
CA SER A 154 5.62 -15.46 0.53
C SER A 154 4.55 -15.31 -0.56
N GLU A 155 4.95 -15.21 -1.84
CA GLU A 155 4.03 -15.16 -2.98
C GLU A 155 3.14 -16.39 -3.04
N LYS A 156 3.74 -17.59 -2.87
CA LYS A 156 2.99 -18.83 -2.86
C LYS A 156 1.96 -18.85 -1.73
N TYR A 157 2.36 -18.50 -0.51
CA TYR A 157 1.47 -18.41 0.66
C TYR A 157 0.30 -17.47 0.40
N PHE A 158 0.60 -16.23 -0.05
CA PHE A 158 -0.38 -15.20 -0.38
C PHE A 158 -1.41 -15.69 -1.42
N ILE A 159 -0.94 -16.27 -2.52
CA ILE A 159 -1.80 -16.79 -3.58
C ILE A 159 -2.67 -17.94 -3.08
N ASP A 160 -2.10 -18.89 -2.34
CA ASP A 160 -2.83 -20.04 -1.79
C ASP A 160 -3.93 -19.61 -0.81
N LYS A 161 -3.66 -18.56 -0.01
CA LYS A 161 -4.62 -17.96 0.91
C LYS A 161 -5.79 -17.29 0.16
N TRP A 162 -5.49 -16.44 -0.81
CA TRP A 162 -6.49 -15.57 -1.43
C TRP A 162 -7.21 -16.16 -2.64
N ARG A 163 -6.73 -17.23 -3.25
CA ARG A 163 -7.49 -17.97 -4.28
C ARG A 163 -8.62 -18.83 -3.71
N LYS A 164 -8.59 -19.11 -2.42
CA LYS A 164 -9.59 -19.94 -1.73
C LYS A 164 -10.66 -19.09 -1.03
N ASN A 165 -10.43 -17.81 -0.90
CA ASN A 165 -11.30 -16.83 -0.25
C ASN A 165 -11.89 -15.86 -1.28
#